data_5acd30788820174b0d46be75fb8b23c1
#
_entry.id   5acd30788820174b0d46be75fb8b23c1
#
_cell.length_a   1.000
_cell.length_b   1.000
_cell.length_c   1.000
_cell.angle_alpha   90.00
_cell.angle_beta   90.00
_cell.angle_gamma   90.00
#
_symmetry.space_group_name_H-M   'P 1'
#
loop_
_entity.id
_entity.type
_entity.pdbx_description
1 polymer ?
#
loop_
_entity_poly.entity_id
_entity_poly.type
_entity_poly.pdbx_seq_one_letter_code
_entity_poly.pdbx_strand_id
1 'polypeptide(L)'
;MNTKRAALLALPLLIMASFVRGADRDAKADAVGKELIAALGGESAWQKARQLEFTFVVDREGKTVARFEHVWDRYTGDYRVKGTDKTGAPFAVYFNVNTRQGKGFVNGKPVEGEELQKLLQNAYGRFINDSYWLLAPWKIFDPGVHLTYDGEKPCPDGGVCDVLKLSFEEVGLTPKDIYWLWITRDGRKMVQWQYVLNGAQEEPTTVLWKDWKNFSGMSLSTDKPMVGKPAVIRFENVSVSPTRNDSLFQAPASP
;
A
#
# COMPACT_ATOMS: atom_id res chain seq x y z
N MET A 1 67.95 -6.41 35.54
CA MET A 1 67.33 -6.06 34.25
C MET A 1 66.45 -7.23 33.82
N ASN A 2 65.15 -7.15 34.09
CA ASN A 2 64.18 -8.20 33.73
C ASN A 2 63.04 -7.53 32.92
N THR A 3 63.09 -7.72 31.64
CA THR A 3 62.04 -7.26 30.70
C THR A 3 60.92 -8.29 30.65
N LYS A 4 59.77 -7.95 31.22
CA LYS A 4 58.51 -8.75 31.09
C LYS A 4 57.87 -8.41 29.75
N ARG A 5 57.79 -9.36 28.84
CA ARG A 5 56.99 -9.28 27.62
C ARG A 5 55.52 -9.52 27.96
N ALA A 6 54.70 -8.54 27.69
CA ALA A 6 53.24 -8.67 27.72
C ALA A 6 52.75 -9.31 26.43
N ALA A 7 52.08 -10.46 26.52
CA ALA A 7 51.40 -11.09 25.40
C ALA A 7 50.00 -10.49 25.25
N LEU A 8 49.73 -9.84 24.13
CA LEU A 8 48.40 -9.43 23.74
C LEU A 8 47.62 -10.66 23.22
N LEU A 9 46.60 -11.06 23.96
CA LEU A 9 45.60 -12.02 23.52
C LEU A 9 44.58 -11.29 22.65
N ALA A 10 44.60 -11.53 21.34
CA ALA A 10 43.58 -11.10 20.42
C ALA A 10 42.35 -12.00 20.56
N LEU A 11 41.27 -11.44 21.07
CA LEU A 11 39.96 -12.09 21.16
C LEU A 11 39.30 -12.02 19.76
N PRO A 12 38.85 -13.14 19.16
CA PRO A 12 38.14 -13.08 17.89
C PRO A 12 36.73 -12.50 18.11
N LEU A 13 36.45 -11.40 17.44
CA LEU A 13 35.12 -10.78 17.37
C LEU A 13 34.18 -11.70 16.57
N LEU A 14 33.34 -12.44 17.27
CA LEU A 14 32.30 -13.28 16.67
C LEU A 14 31.22 -12.34 16.13
N ILE A 15 31.26 -12.06 14.83
CA ILE A 15 30.17 -11.36 14.15
C ILE A 15 28.98 -12.33 14.10
N MET A 16 28.05 -12.18 15.04
CA MET A 16 26.72 -12.79 14.92
C MET A 16 26.02 -12.13 13.73
N ALA A 17 26.02 -12.81 12.59
CA ALA A 17 25.13 -12.51 11.51
C ALA A 17 23.69 -12.73 12.01
N SER A 18 22.97 -11.65 12.32
CA SER A 18 21.55 -11.70 12.57
C SER A 18 20.88 -12.15 11.28
N PHE A 19 20.55 -13.43 11.19
CA PHE A 19 19.63 -13.91 10.17
C PHE A 19 18.29 -13.20 10.41
N VAL A 20 18.00 -12.19 9.62
CA VAL A 20 16.63 -11.69 9.46
C VAL A 20 15.82 -12.90 8.99
N ARG A 21 15.04 -13.47 9.88
CA ARG A 21 14.08 -14.52 9.55
C ARG A 21 13.19 -13.95 8.46
N GLY A 22 13.32 -14.45 7.24
CA GLY A 22 12.36 -14.16 6.19
C GLY A 22 10.97 -14.50 6.70
N ALA A 23 9.99 -13.63 6.37
CA ALA A 23 8.59 -13.85 6.71
C ALA A 23 8.19 -15.31 6.45
N ASP A 24 7.48 -15.92 7.40
CA ASP A 24 7.03 -17.32 7.32
C ASP A 24 6.01 -17.42 6.16
N ARG A 25 6.49 -17.82 4.98
CA ARG A 25 5.67 -18.04 3.78
C ARG A 25 5.62 -19.53 3.52
N ASP A 26 4.42 -20.10 3.44
CA ASP A 26 4.33 -21.47 2.96
C ASP A 26 4.60 -21.56 1.46
N ALA A 27 5.13 -22.71 1.00
CA ALA A 27 5.55 -22.88 -0.39
C ALA A 27 4.39 -22.74 -1.40
N LYS A 28 3.17 -23.12 -1.00
CA LYS A 28 1.97 -23.01 -1.84
C LYS A 28 1.53 -21.55 -1.97
N ALA A 29 1.52 -20.81 -0.85
CA ALA A 29 1.21 -19.39 -0.86
C ALA A 29 2.22 -18.60 -1.70
N ASP A 30 3.51 -18.91 -1.58
CA ASP A 30 4.57 -18.27 -2.36
C ASP A 30 4.38 -18.52 -3.86
N ALA A 31 4.06 -19.77 -4.27
CA ALA A 31 3.79 -20.10 -5.67
C ALA A 31 2.59 -19.33 -6.23
N VAL A 32 1.44 -19.35 -5.54
CA VAL A 32 0.23 -18.63 -5.97
C VAL A 32 0.47 -17.11 -6.02
N GLY A 33 1.17 -16.57 -5.05
CA GLY A 33 1.52 -15.15 -5.02
C GLY A 33 2.42 -14.73 -6.18
N LYS A 34 3.42 -15.54 -6.54
CA LYS A 34 4.28 -15.28 -7.70
C LYS A 34 3.51 -15.34 -9.02
N GLU A 35 2.59 -16.30 -9.17
CA GLU A 35 1.73 -16.40 -10.35
C GLU A 35 0.79 -15.18 -10.44
N LEU A 36 0.23 -14.71 -9.32
CA LEU A 36 -0.56 -13.47 -9.27
C LEU A 36 0.28 -12.28 -9.74
N ILE A 37 1.47 -12.05 -9.17
CA ILE A 37 2.34 -10.94 -9.57
C ILE A 37 2.69 -11.02 -11.06
N ALA A 38 3.02 -12.23 -11.57
CA ALA A 38 3.30 -12.44 -12.99
C ALA A 38 2.10 -12.06 -13.89
N ALA A 39 0.89 -12.45 -13.51
CA ALA A 39 -0.34 -12.12 -14.24
C ALA A 39 -0.67 -10.61 -14.20
N LEU A 40 -0.27 -9.91 -13.15
CA LEU A 40 -0.45 -8.46 -13.03
C LEU A 40 0.55 -7.64 -13.86
N GLY A 41 1.58 -8.25 -14.45
CA GLY A 41 2.61 -7.59 -15.27
C GLY A 41 4.04 -7.90 -14.84
N GLY A 42 4.21 -8.62 -13.72
CA GLY A 42 5.48 -9.09 -13.22
C GLY A 42 6.30 -8.02 -12.50
N GLU A 43 7.36 -8.47 -11.86
CA GLU A 43 8.26 -7.61 -11.07
C GLU A 43 8.87 -6.46 -11.90
N SER A 44 9.18 -6.71 -13.18
CA SER A 44 9.72 -5.68 -14.07
C SER A 44 8.77 -4.48 -14.25
N ALA A 45 7.45 -4.73 -14.35
CA ALA A 45 6.47 -3.65 -14.44
C ALA A 45 6.43 -2.84 -13.13
N TRP A 46 6.45 -3.54 -11.98
CA TRP A 46 6.54 -2.89 -10.66
C TRP A 46 7.81 -2.05 -10.50
N GLN A 47 8.96 -2.57 -10.89
CA GLN A 47 10.23 -1.85 -10.79
C GLN A 47 10.26 -0.60 -11.67
N LYS A 48 9.70 -0.65 -12.88
CA LYS A 48 9.65 0.49 -13.80
C LYS A 48 8.63 1.56 -13.40
N ALA A 49 7.64 1.24 -12.61
CA ALA A 49 6.62 2.17 -12.15
C ALA A 49 7.21 3.17 -11.14
N ARG A 50 7.76 4.27 -11.61
CA ARG A 50 8.34 5.30 -10.77
C ARG A 50 7.27 6.23 -10.19
N GLN A 51 6.49 6.89 -11.05
CA GLN A 51 5.46 7.81 -10.63
C GLN A 51 4.08 7.17 -10.77
N LEU A 52 3.30 7.21 -9.70
CA LEU A 52 1.91 6.82 -9.67
C LEU A 52 1.05 8.05 -9.41
N GLU A 53 -0.03 8.19 -10.20
CA GLU A 53 -1.07 9.19 -9.99
C GLU A 53 -2.41 8.44 -9.91
N PHE A 54 -3.26 8.86 -9.00
CA PHE A 54 -4.63 8.33 -8.91
C PHE A 54 -5.53 9.25 -8.09
N THR A 55 -6.81 9.16 -8.33
CA THR A 55 -7.83 9.76 -7.48
C THR A 55 -8.57 8.65 -6.75
N PHE A 56 -8.47 8.63 -5.44
CA PHE A 56 -9.22 7.73 -4.55
C PHE A 56 -10.61 8.32 -4.30
N VAL A 57 -11.65 7.57 -4.59
CA VAL A 57 -13.04 8.01 -4.45
C VAL A 57 -13.81 6.99 -3.63
N VAL A 58 -14.57 7.46 -2.65
CA VAL A 58 -15.52 6.64 -1.89
C VAL A 58 -16.92 7.13 -2.17
N ASP A 59 -17.75 6.25 -2.74
CA ASP A 59 -19.18 6.49 -2.89
C ASP A 59 -19.95 5.70 -1.83
N ARG A 60 -20.98 6.31 -1.27
CA ARG A 60 -21.96 5.67 -0.39
C ARG A 60 -23.35 6.11 -0.82
N GLU A 61 -24.25 5.13 -0.96
CA GLU A 61 -25.65 5.40 -1.38
C GLU A 61 -25.74 6.28 -2.65
N GLY A 62 -24.83 6.05 -3.61
CA GLY A 62 -24.78 6.79 -4.87
C GLY A 62 -24.19 8.22 -4.78
N LYS A 63 -23.68 8.62 -3.61
CA LYS A 63 -23.05 9.95 -3.41
C LYS A 63 -21.57 9.80 -3.11
N THR A 64 -20.74 10.64 -3.74
CA THR A 64 -19.32 10.75 -3.38
C THR A 64 -19.17 11.41 -2.02
N VAL A 65 -18.62 10.66 -1.05
CA VAL A 65 -18.40 11.12 0.32
C VAL A 65 -16.93 11.41 0.62
N ALA A 66 -16.01 10.95 -0.24
CA ALA A 66 -14.60 11.28 -0.14
C ALA A 66 -13.95 11.25 -1.53
N ARG A 67 -13.04 12.20 -1.78
CA ARG A 67 -12.27 12.31 -3.01
C ARG A 67 -10.90 12.90 -2.71
N PHE A 68 -9.83 12.14 -3.03
CA PHE A 68 -8.45 12.55 -2.79
C PHE A 68 -7.60 12.27 -4.03
N GLU A 69 -6.85 13.27 -4.47
CA GLU A 69 -5.92 13.18 -5.58
C GLU A 69 -4.52 12.91 -5.06
N HIS A 70 -3.87 11.88 -5.57
CA HIS A 70 -2.57 11.42 -5.13
C HIS A 70 -1.55 11.44 -6.26
N VAL A 71 -0.32 11.84 -5.93
CA VAL A 71 0.86 11.67 -6.79
C VAL A 71 1.99 11.15 -5.93
N TRP A 72 2.63 10.09 -6.36
CA TRP A 72 3.71 9.43 -5.62
C TRP A 72 4.91 9.12 -6.51
N ASP A 73 6.08 9.64 -6.17
CA ASP A 73 7.35 9.14 -6.68
C ASP A 73 7.83 8.00 -5.76
N ARG A 74 7.70 6.77 -6.20
CA ARG A 74 8.06 5.59 -5.42
C ARG A 74 9.56 5.48 -5.13
N TYR A 75 10.42 6.11 -5.93
CA TYR A 75 11.87 6.02 -5.79
C TYR A 75 12.39 6.96 -4.72
N THR A 76 11.88 8.19 -4.67
CA THR A 76 12.31 9.20 -3.70
C THR A 76 11.44 9.23 -2.44
N GLY A 77 10.22 8.73 -2.53
CA GLY A 77 9.21 8.84 -1.49
C GLY A 77 8.47 10.18 -1.49
N ASP A 78 8.70 11.06 -2.47
CA ASP A 78 7.96 12.31 -2.58
C ASP A 78 6.50 12.06 -2.91
N TYR A 79 5.64 12.75 -2.20
CA TYR A 79 4.20 12.53 -2.27
C TYR A 79 3.42 13.83 -2.22
N ARG A 80 2.34 13.87 -2.99
CA ARG A 80 1.34 14.94 -2.91
C ARG A 80 -0.03 14.33 -2.73
N VAL A 81 -0.80 14.86 -1.79
CA VAL A 81 -2.23 14.58 -1.69
C VAL A 81 -3.03 15.88 -1.65
N LYS A 82 -4.13 15.92 -2.39
CA LYS A 82 -5.11 17.02 -2.41
C LYS A 82 -6.50 16.48 -2.16
N GLY A 83 -7.35 17.28 -1.55
CA GLY A 83 -8.74 16.93 -1.31
C GLY A 83 -9.46 18.01 -0.55
N THR A 84 -10.59 17.65 0.04
CA THR A 84 -11.33 18.48 1.00
C THR A 84 -11.36 17.78 2.35
N ASP A 85 -11.29 18.55 3.40
CA ASP A 85 -11.43 18.04 4.76
C ASP A 85 -12.91 17.83 5.14
N LYS A 86 -13.17 17.45 6.40
CA LYS A 86 -14.53 17.21 6.90
C LYS A 86 -15.39 18.47 6.96
N THR A 87 -14.79 19.66 6.94
CA THR A 87 -15.49 20.95 6.91
C THR A 87 -15.78 21.43 5.50
N GLY A 88 -15.27 20.72 4.49
CA GLY A 88 -15.35 21.11 3.08
C GLY A 88 -14.20 22.04 2.65
N ALA A 89 -13.22 22.32 3.52
CA ALA A 89 -12.09 23.16 3.17
C ALA A 89 -11.09 22.39 2.27
N PRO A 90 -10.70 22.94 1.11
CA PRO A 90 -9.69 22.32 0.26
C PRO A 90 -8.33 22.34 0.92
N PHE A 91 -7.61 21.23 0.83
CA PHE A 91 -6.25 21.12 1.32
C PHE A 91 -5.30 20.54 0.26
N ALA A 92 -4.01 20.83 0.40
CA ALA A 92 -2.93 20.20 -0.35
C ALA A 92 -1.72 19.96 0.58
N VAL A 93 -1.17 18.76 0.52
CA VAL A 93 0.03 18.39 1.28
C VAL A 93 1.08 17.86 0.32
N TYR A 94 2.28 18.41 0.42
CA TYR A 94 3.47 18.02 -0.31
C TYR A 94 4.48 17.54 0.72
N PHE A 95 4.80 16.27 0.75
CA PHE A 95 5.66 15.71 1.78
C PHE A 95 6.44 14.49 1.26
N ASN A 96 7.42 14.04 2.02
CA ASN A 96 8.11 12.80 1.74
C ASN A 96 7.62 11.71 2.70
N VAL A 97 7.18 10.56 2.17
CA VAL A 97 6.61 9.48 2.97
C VAL A 97 7.63 8.81 3.90
N ASN A 98 8.93 8.87 3.56
CA ASN A 98 9.99 8.26 4.35
C ASN A 98 10.37 9.13 5.57
N THR A 99 10.46 10.46 5.37
CA THR A 99 10.82 11.42 6.43
C THR A 99 9.61 11.97 7.16
N ARG A 100 8.40 11.90 6.55
CA ARG A 100 7.14 12.50 7.01
C ARG A 100 7.20 14.02 7.14
N GLN A 101 8.18 14.65 6.50
CA GLN A 101 8.35 16.10 6.50
C GLN A 101 7.81 16.70 5.20
N GLY A 102 7.29 17.93 5.27
CA GLY A 102 6.73 18.59 4.11
C GLY A 102 6.05 19.90 4.40
N LYS A 103 5.22 20.33 3.45
CA LYS A 103 4.43 21.58 3.50
C LYS A 103 2.95 21.24 3.34
N GLY A 104 2.11 21.97 4.06
CA GLY A 104 0.66 21.85 4.00
C GLY A 104 -0.01 23.19 3.73
N PHE A 105 -1.14 23.12 3.02
CA PHE A 105 -1.95 24.28 2.65
C PHE A 105 -3.41 23.95 2.92
N VAL A 106 -4.14 24.89 3.52
CA VAL A 106 -5.60 24.84 3.69
C VAL A 106 -6.19 26.12 3.12
N ASN A 107 -7.22 26.01 2.28
CA ASN A 107 -7.78 27.15 1.52
C ASN A 107 -6.70 27.93 0.74
N GLY A 108 -5.69 27.24 0.21
CA GLY A 108 -4.57 27.83 -0.53
C GLY A 108 -3.54 28.55 0.32
N LYS A 109 -3.72 28.64 1.63
CA LYS A 109 -2.79 29.28 2.57
C LYS A 109 -1.89 28.25 3.24
N PRO A 110 -0.59 28.53 3.40
CA PRO A 110 0.31 27.64 4.13
C PRO A 110 -0.12 27.54 5.59
N VAL A 111 0.05 26.34 6.17
CA VAL A 111 -0.17 26.09 7.59
C VAL A 111 1.14 25.68 8.26
N GLU A 112 1.30 26.00 9.54
CA GLU A 112 2.53 25.79 10.31
C GLU A 112 2.23 25.16 11.68
N GLY A 113 3.29 24.86 12.44
CA GLY A 113 3.17 24.39 13.82
C GLY A 113 2.34 23.11 13.95
N GLU A 114 1.47 23.09 14.96
CA GLU A 114 0.63 21.91 15.27
C GLU A 114 -0.36 21.57 14.15
N GLU A 115 -0.88 22.58 13.44
CA GLU A 115 -1.82 22.37 12.34
C GLU A 115 -1.13 21.62 11.19
N LEU A 116 0.10 22.02 10.83
CA LEU A 116 0.91 21.32 9.85
C LEU A 116 1.18 19.88 10.29
N GLN A 117 1.54 19.65 11.55
CA GLN A 117 1.82 18.28 12.03
C GLN A 117 0.58 17.36 11.92
N LYS A 118 -0.59 17.86 12.29
CA LYS A 118 -1.85 17.14 12.15
C LYS A 118 -2.17 16.84 10.68
N LEU A 119 -1.94 17.82 9.81
CA LEU A 119 -2.18 17.68 8.37
C LEU A 119 -1.22 16.66 7.74
N LEU A 120 0.08 16.67 8.09
CA LEU A 120 1.07 15.69 7.65
C LEU A 120 0.74 14.28 8.13
N GLN A 121 0.31 14.13 9.38
CA GLN A 121 -0.11 12.84 9.92
C GLN A 121 -1.32 12.27 9.17
N ASN A 122 -2.32 13.11 8.89
CA ASN A 122 -3.49 12.72 8.10
C ASN A 122 -3.10 12.36 6.67
N ALA A 123 -2.22 13.13 6.04
CA ALA A 123 -1.72 12.86 4.69
C ALA A 123 -0.94 11.54 4.62
N TYR A 124 -0.13 11.24 5.62
CA TYR A 124 0.55 9.95 5.73
C TYR A 124 -0.44 8.79 5.92
N GLY A 125 -1.47 8.96 6.75
CA GLY A 125 -2.55 7.99 6.88
C GLY A 125 -3.26 7.73 5.54
N ARG A 126 -3.51 8.78 4.74
CA ARG A 126 -4.03 8.67 3.39
C ARG A 126 -3.09 7.91 2.46
N PHE A 127 -1.80 8.23 2.48
CA PHE A 127 -0.81 7.48 1.71
C PHE A 127 -0.90 5.98 1.99
N ILE A 128 -0.87 5.58 3.26
CA ILE A 128 -0.93 4.17 3.64
C ILE A 128 -2.25 3.54 3.18
N ASN A 129 -3.39 4.12 3.57
CA ASN A 129 -4.70 3.52 3.30
C ASN A 129 -5.03 3.53 1.80
N ASP A 130 -4.99 4.71 1.17
CA ASP A 130 -5.54 4.89 -0.16
C ASP A 130 -4.67 4.20 -1.23
N SER A 131 -3.32 4.20 -1.06
CA SER A 131 -2.43 3.45 -1.95
C SER A 131 -2.54 1.93 -1.75
N TYR A 132 -2.80 1.46 -0.53
CA TYR A 132 -2.97 0.03 -0.28
C TYR A 132 -4.23 -0.51 -0.96
N TRP A 133 -5.34 0.23 -0.96
CA TRP A 133 -6.54 -0.12 -1.72
C TRP A 133 -6.32 -0.25 -3.23
N LEU A 134 -5.32 0.43 -3.80
CA LEU A 134 -4.95 0.29 -5.21
C LEU A 134 -3.96 -0.85 -5.44
N LEU A 135 -3.01 -1.01 -4.53
CA LEU A 135 -1.79 -1.78 -4.74
C LEU A 135 -1.69 -3.06 -3.91
N ALA A 136 -2.70 -3.43 -3.11
CA ALA A 136 -2.61 -4.58 -2.20
C ALA A 136 -2.07 -5.86 -2.86
N PRO A 137 -2.50 -6.27 -4.09
CA PRO A 137 -1.97 -7.46 -4.73
C PRO A 137 -0.47 -7.37 -5.06
N TRP A 138 0.05 -6.16 -5.28
CA TRP A 138 1.46 -5.92 -5.56
C TRP A 138 2.33 -5.91 -4.31
N LYS A 139 1.71 -5.80 -3.12
CA LYS A 139 2.37 -5.64 -1.82
C LYS A 139 2.38 -6.92 -0.99
N ILE A 140 1.92 -8.04 -1.53
CA ILE A 140 1.82 -9.32 -0.80
C ILE A 140 3.18 -9.90 -0.38
N PHE A 141 4.26 -9.41 -1.00
CA PHE A 141 5.63 -9.80 -0.69
C PHE A 141 6.43 -8.71 0.02
N ASP A 142 5.78 -7.62 0.46
CA ASP A 142 6.45 -6.57 1.24
C ASP A 142 7.02 -7.14 2.55
N PRO A 143 8.12 -6.58 3.05
CA PRO A 143 8.67 -6.94 4.36
C PRO A 143 7.61 -6.84 5.46
N GLY A 144 7.55 -7.84 6.37
CA GLY A 144 6.58 -7.90 7.46
C GLY A 144 5.20 -8.42 7.06
N VAL A 145 4.98 -8.84 5.80
CA VAL A 145 3.77 -9.55 5.37
C VAL A 145 3.98 -11.06 5.53
N HIS A 146 3.14 -11.68 6.36
CA HIS A 146 3.05 -13.14 6.48
C HIS A 146 1.99 -13.65 5.51
N LEU A 147 2.39 -14.50 4.61
CA LEU A 147 1.55 -15.05 3.56
C LEU A 147 1.34 -16.55 3.79
N THR A 148 0.09 -16.99 3.92
CA THR A 148 -0.29 -18.39 4.08
C THR A 148 -1.37 -18.78 3.09
N TYR A 149 -1.40 -20.04 2.69
CA TYR A 149 -2.42 -20.59 1.81
C TYR A 149 -3.65 -21.03 2.62
N ASP A 150 -4.80 -20.39 2.37
CA ASP A 150 -6.05 -20.63 3.11
C ASP A 150 -7.02 -21.57 2.34
N GLY A 151 -6.47 -22.36 1.41
CA GLY A 151 -7.20 -23.39 0.67
C GLY A 151 -7.89 -22.88 -0.60
N GLU A 152 -8.71 -23.78 -1.15
CA GLU A 152 -9.54 -23.53 -2.33
C GLU A 152 -10.93 -23.15 -1.89
N LYS A 153 -11.52 -22.13 -2.54
CA LYS A 153 -12.88 -21.67 -2.24
C LYS A 153 -13.61 -21.31 -3.54
N PRO A 154 -14.96 -21.36 -3.56
CA PRO A 154 -15.71 -20.88 -4.72
C PRO A 154 -15.41 -19.40 -5.00
N CYS A 155 -15.13 -19.07 -6.26
CA CYS A 155 -15.02 -17.67 -6.68
C CYS A 155 -16.38 -16.98 -6.74
N PRO A 156 -16.47 -15.65 -6.55
CA PRO A 156 -17.73 -14.91 -6.63
C PRO A 156 -18.49 -15.08 -7.94
N ASP A 157 -17.78 -15.14 -9.05
CA ASP A 157 -18.33 -15.25 -10.42
C ASP A 157 -18.30 -16.70 -10.94
N GLY A 158 -18.12 -17.69 -10.06
CA GLY A 158 -18.05 -19.12 -10.38
C GLY A 158 -16.62 -19.64 -10.55
N GLY A 159 -16.48 -20.97 -10.59
CA GLY A 159 -15.17 -21.64 -10.62
C GLY A 159 -14.51 -21.71 -9.24
N VAL A 160 -13.21 -21.97 -9.23
CA VAL A 160 -12.40 -22.18 -8.01
C VAL A 160 -11.32 -21.12 -7.91
N CYS A 161 -11.23 -20.50 -6.75
CA CYS A 161 -10.17 -19.58 -6.36
C CYS A 161 -9.19 -20.25 -5.38
N ASP A 162 -7.91 -19.98 -5.56
CA ASP A 162 -6.92 -20.13 -4.49
C ASP A 162 -7.03 -18.93 -3.56
N VAL A 163 -7.05 -19.16 -2.24
CA VAL A 163 -7.17 -18.09 -1.25
C VAL A 163 -5.86 -17.91 -0.50
N LEU A 164 -5.33 -16.70 -0.54
CA LEU A 164 -4.17 -16.31 0.27
C LEU A 164 -4.62 -15.51 1.48
N LYS A 165 -4.11 -15.87 2.66
CA LYS A 165 -4.31 -15.12 3.89
C LYS A 165 -3.06 -14.30 4.19
N LEU A 166 -3.25 -13.01 4.46
CA LEU A 166 -2.21 -12.08 4.86
C LEU A 166 -2.42 -11.67 6.32
N SER A 167 -1.34 -11.70 7.08
CA SER A 167 -1.22 -11.06 8.39
C SER A 167 0.08 -10.26 8.44
N PHE A 168 0.22 -9.40 9.45
CA PHE A 168 1.31 -8.42 9.48
C PHE A 168 2.06 -8.50 10.80
N GLU A 169 3.38 -8.38 10.75
CA GLU A 169 4.25 -8.30 11.91
C GLU A 169 4.74 -6.86 12.08
N GLU A 170 4.11 -6.14 13.02
CA GLU A 170 4.49 -4.76 13.41
C GLU A 170 4.66 -3.75 12.25
N VAL A 171 4.08 -4.03 11.07
CA VAL A 171 4.15 -3.14 9.91
C VAL A 171 2.80 -2.49 9.61
N GLY A 172 2.83 -1.27 9.07
CA GLY A 172 1.63 -0.49 8.78
C GLY A 172 1.05 0.22 10.00
N LEU A 173 -0.16 0.77 9.85
CA LEU A 173 -0.87 1.49 10.92
C LEU A 173 -1.76 0.55 11.76
N THR A 174 -2.06 -0.63 11.25
CA THR A 174 -3.00 -1.60 11.82
C THR A 174 -2.43 -3.03 11.74
N PRO A 175 -1.39 -3.36 12.54
CA PRO A 175 -0.68 -4.66 12.42
C PRO A 175 -1.56 -5.87 12.79
N LYS A 176 -2.72 -5.66 13.41
CA LYS A 176 -3.67 -6.74 13.75
C LYS A 176 -4.71 -7.00 12.66
N ASP A 177 -4.63 -6.32 11.53
CA ASP A 177 -5.51 -6.57 10.40
C ASP A 177 -5.21 -7.93 9.78
N ILE A 178 -6.24 -8.58 9.27
CA ILE A 178 -6.13 -9.84 8.54
C ILE A 178 -6.86 -9.66 7.22
N TYR A 179 -6.22 -10.10 6.13
CA TYR A 179 -6.80 -10.05 4.79
C TYR A 179 -6.82 -11.44 4.16
N TRP A 180 -7.83 -11.69 3.33
CA TRP A 180 -7.90 -12.86 2.46
C TRP A 180 -8.09 -12.38 1.02
N LEU A 181 -7.29 -12.91 0.09
CA LEU A 181 -7.32 -12.59 -1.32
C LEU A 181 -7.78 -13.82 -2.10
N TRP A 182 -8.89 -13.70 -2.83
CA TRP A 182 -9.39 -14.74 -3.74
C TRP A 182 -8.78 -14.54 -5.12
N ILE A 183 -8.02 -15.52 -5.58
CA ILE A 183 -7.26 -15.48 -6.82
C ILE A 183 -7.79 -16.59 -7.74
N THR A 184 -8.33 -16.22 -8.90
CA THR A 184 -8.83 -17.22 -9.87
C THR A 184 -7.71 -18.13 -10.32
N ARG A 185 -8.02 -19.41 -10.57
CA ARG A 185 -7.07 -20.34 -11.17
C ARG A 185 -6.86 -20.04 -12.64
N ASP A 186 -7.91 -19.64 -13.32
CA ASP A 186 -7.84 -19.16 -14.69
C ASP A 186 -7.47 -17.67 -14.71
N GLY A 187 -6.37 -17.37 -15.38
CA GLY A 187 -5.85 -16.01 -15.53
C GLY A 187 -5.22 -15.37 -14.29
N ARG A 188 -5.20 -16.07 -13.14
CA ARG A 188 -4.53 -15.59 -11.90
C ARG A 188 -4.88 -14.15 -11.50
N LYS A 189 -6.16 -13.80 -11.55
CA LYS A 189 -6.65 -12.48 -11.16
C LYS A 189 -7.23 -12.50 -9.75
N MET A 190 -6.92 -11.51 -8.95
CA MET A 190 -7.62 -11.27 -7.70
C MET A 190 -9.01 -10.73 -8.00
N VAL A 191 -10.06 -11.42 -7.53
CA VAL A 191 -11.46 -11.06 -7.80
C VAL A 191 -12.22 -10.61 -6.57
N GLN A 192 -11.72 -10.98 -5.39
CA GLN A 192 -12.33 -10.64 -4.12
C GLN A 192 -11.26 -10.46 -3.06
N TRP A 193 -11.55 -9.59 -2.14
CA TRP A 193 -10.81 -9.38 -0.92
C TRP A 193 -11.77 -9.43 0.27
N GLN A 194 -11.38 -10.13 1.33
CA GLN A 194 -12.02 -10.03 2.64
C GLN A 194 -11.04 -9.46 3.65
N TYR A 195 -11.55 -8.75 4.64
CA TYR A 195 -10.72 -8.23 5.70
C TYR A 195 -11.43 -8.13 7.05
N VAL A 196 -10.63 -8.28 8.10
CA VAL A 196 -10.97 -7.99 9.49
C VAL A 196 -9.95 -6.98 10.02
N LEU A 197 -10.42 -5.89 10.59
CA LEU A 197 -9.58 -4.82 11.10
C LEU A 197 -9.33 -4.95 12.60
N ASN A 198 -8.12 -4.59 13.05
CA ASN A 198 -7.72 -4.54 14.46
C ASN A 198 -7.91 -5.85 15.25
N GLY A 199 -7.93 -7.00 14.57
CA GLY A 199 -8.16 -8.30 15.18
C GLY A 199 -9.56 -8.46 15.75
N ALA A 200 -10.54 -7.70 15.25
CA ALA A 200 -11.94 -7.84 15.64
C ALA A 200 -12.44 -9.27 15.37
N GLN A 201 -13.33 -9.77 16.23
CA GLN A 201 -13.98 -11.07 16.03
C GLN A 201 -15.34 -10.88 15.34
N GLU A 202 -15.33 -10.18 14.19
CA GLU A 202 -16.50 -9.90 13.38
C GLU A 202 -16.41 -10.69 12.08
N GLU A 203 -17.58 -10.86 11.43
CA GLU A 203 -17.61 -11.40 10.07
C GLU A 203 -16.78 -10.51 9.13
N PRO A 204 -15.90 -11.08 8.30
CA PRO A 204 -15.05 -10.30 7.41
C PRO A 204 -15.87 -9.45 6.44
N THR A 205 -15.49 -8.20 6.29
CA THR A 205 -16.04 -7.35 5.23
C THR A 205 -15.52 -7.84 3.88
N THR A 206 -16.46 -8.09 2.95
CA THR A 206 -16.17 -8.59 1.60
C THR A 206 -16.23 -7.48 0.58
N VAL A 207 -15.22 -7.41 -0.29
CA VAL A 207 -15.09 -6.43 -1.37
C VAL A 207 -14.70 -7.13 -2.66
N LEU A 208 -15.38 -6.84 -3.74
CA LEU A 208 -15.01 -7.35 -5.07
C LEU A 208 -13.93 -6.47 -5.69
N TRP A 209 -13.04 -7.07 -6.45
CA TRP A 209 -12.00 -6.37 -7.22
C TRP A 209 -12.33 -6.49 -8.70
N LYS A 210 -12.82 -5.39 -9.28
CA LYS A 210 -13.35 -5.32 -10.64
C LYS A 210 -12.60 -4.28 -11.48
N ASP A 211 -12.95 -4.21 -12.75
CA ASP A 211 -12.46 -3.22 -13.71
C ASP A 211 -10.91 -3.16 -13.75
N TRP A 212 -10.31 -4.32 -14.02
CA TRP A 212 -8.87 -4.46 -14.19
C TRP A 212 -8.41 -3.83 -15.51
N LYS A 213 -7.49 -2.89 -15.44
CA LYS A 213 -6.91 -2.17 -16.57
C LYS A 213 -5.39 -2.22 -16.53
N ASN A 214 -4.76 -2.14 -17.69
CA ASN A 214 -3.31 -2.04 -17.80
C ASN A 214 -2.85 -0.58 -17.84
N PHE A 215 -1.91 -0.24 -16.96
CA PHE A 215 -1.27 1.07 -16.86
C PHE A 215 0.24 0.89 -16.99
N SER A 216 0.79 1.15 -18.18
CA SER A 216 2.24 1.01 -18.46
C SER A 216 2.82 -0.34 -18.05
N GLY A 217 2.11 -1.43 -18.30
CA GLY A 217 2.51 -2.79 -17.95
C GLY A 217 2.01 -3.30 -16.60
N MET A 218 1.52 -2.43 -15.72
CA MET A 218 0.89 -2.83 -14.45
C MET A 218 -0.62 -3.00 -14.61
N SER A 219 -1.16 -4.15 -14.22
CA SER A 219 -2.60 -4.35 -14.08
C SER A 219 -3.05 -3.86 -12.71
N LEU A 220 -4.04 -2.94 -12.70
CA LEU A 220 -4.65 -2.40 -11.49
C LEU A 220 -6.17 -2.48 -11.59
N SER A 221 -6.83 -2.86 -10.50
CA SER A 221 -8.29 -2.83 -10.38
C SER A 221 -8.73 -1.42 -10.00
N THR A 222 -9.73 -0.89 -10.68
CA THR A 222 -10.19 0.48 -10.47
C THR A 222 -11.57 0.59 -9.83
N ASP A 223 -12.28 -0.53 -9.62
CA ASP A 223 -13.62 -0.55 -9.03
C ASP A 223 -13.75 -1.63 -7.95
N LYS A 224 -14.19 -1.24 -6.76
CA LYS A 224 -14.23 -2.10 -5.57
C LYS A 224 -15.55 -1.96 -4.81
N PRO A 225 -16.64 -2.56 -5.33
CA PRO A 225 -17.93 -2.58 -4.62
C PRO A 225 -17.86 -3.46 -3.38
N MET A 226 -18.43 -2.97 -2.27
CA MET A 226 -18.57 -3.71 -1.02
C MET A 226 -19.81 -4.60 -1.05
N VAL A 227 -19.64 -5.88 -0.77
CA VAL A 227 -20.76 -6.83 -0.75
C VAL A 227 -21.66 -6.55 0.46
N GLY A 228 -22.97 -6.48 0.21
CA GLY A 228 -23.97 -6.23 1.26
C GLY A 228 -23.99 -4.80 1.82
N LYS A 229 -23.22 -3.89 1.25
CA LYS A 229 -23.20 -2.47 1.64
C LYS A 229 -23.33 -1.58 0.41
N PRO A 230 -24.11 -0.49 0.45
CA PRO A 230 -24.24 0.45 -0.67
C PRO A 230 -23.00 1.39 -0.75
N ALA A 231 -21.83 0.80 -0.83
CA ALA A 231 -20.56 1.52 -0.84
C ALA A 231 -19.62 0.95 -1.91
N VAL A 232 -18.87 1.84 -2.57
CA VAL A 232 -17.88 1.50 -3.60
C VAL A 232 -16.65 2.36 -3.38
N ILE A 233 -15.46 1.74 -3.46
CA ILE A 233 -14.21 2.48 -3.60
C ILE A 233 -13.80 2.43 -5.07
N ARG A 234 -13.58 3.60 -5.67
CA ARG A 234 -13.16 3.71 -7.07
C ARG A 234 -11.84 4.45 -7.19
N PHE A 235 -11.11 4.11 -8.24
CA PHE A 235 -9.90 4.82 -8.64
C PHE A 235 -10.10 5.46 -9.99
N GLU A 236 -9.96 6.77 -10.04
CA GLU A 236 -10.07 7.58 -11.24
C GLU A 236 -8.71 8.20 -11.58
N ASN A 237 -8.51 8.64 -12.83
CA ASN A 237 -7.28 9.31 -13.27
C ASN A 237 -6.01 8.52 -12.92
N VAL A 238 -6.07 7.19 -13.00
CA VAL A 238 -4.92 6.34 -12.73
C VAL A 238 -3.89 6.48 -13.84
N SER A 239 -2.66 6.77 -13.46
CA SER A 239 -1.51 6.82 -14.37
C SER A 239 -0.28 6.20 -13.70
N VAL A 240 0.49 5.46 -14.48
CA VAL A 240 1.78 4.89 -14.07
C VAL A 240 2.82 5.31 -15.09
N SER A 241 3.91 5.92 -14.62
CA SER A 241 5.00 6.41 -15.47
C SER A 241 6.36 5.91 -14.99
N PRO A 242 7.28 5.55 -15.90
CA PRO A 242 8.66 5.26 -15.56
C PRO A 242 9.48 6.54 -15.28
N THR A 243 8.92 7.71 -15.60
CA THR A 243 9.56 9.01 -15.42
C THR A 243 8.80 9.84 -14.40
N ARG A 244 9.51 10.79 -13.78
CA ARG A 244 8.95 11.73 -12.82
C ARG A 244 8.61 13.05 -13.54
N ASN A 245 7.46 13.62 -13.20
CA ASN A 245 7.11 15.01 -13.50
C ASN A 245 7.31 15.87 -12.23
N ASP A 246 8.42 16.58 -12.17
CA ASP A 246 8.81 17.37 -11.00
C ASP A 246 7.79 18.47 -10.64
N SER A 247 7.09 19.04 -11.63
CA SER A 247 6.10 20.10 -11.39
C SER A 247 4.95 19.66 -10.48
N LEU A 248 4.64 18.35 -10.46
CA LEU A 248 3.57 17.80 -9.64
C LEU A 248 3.91 17.75 -8.14
N PHE A 249 5.20 17.82 -7.80
CA PHE A 249 5.69 17.77 -6.42
C PHE A 249 6.11 19.14 -5.88
N GLN A 250 6.03 20.19 -6.70
CA GLN A 250 6.36 21.55 -6.27
C GLN A 250 5.18 22.15 -5.51
N ALA A 251 5.41 22.46 -4.23
CA ALA A 251 4.47 23.24 -3.45
C ALA A 251 4.36 24.66 -4.02
N PRO A 252 3.17 25.29 -3.95
CA PRO A 252 3.04 26.70 -4.31
C PRO A 252 4.07 27.56 -3.56
N ALA A 253 4.57 28.63 -4.20
CA ALA A 253 5.35 29.63 -3.50
C ALA A 253 4.49 30.22 -2.38
N SER A 254 5.07 30.41 -1.21
CA SER A 254 4.39 31.17 -0.15
C SER A 254 4.20 32.61 -0.66
N PRO A 255 3.03 33.21 -0.45
CA PRO A 255 2.77 34.59 -0.86
C PRO A 255 3.67 35.59 -0.15
#